data_f7ea25b8139fc3b55ae49361df8dac8f
#
_entry.id   f7ea25b8139fc3b55ae49361df8dac8f
#
_cell.length_a   1.000
_cell.length_b   1.000
_cell.length_c   1.000
_cell.angle_alpha   90.00
_cell.angle_beta   90.00
_cell.angle_gamma   90.00
#
_symmetry.space_group_name_H-M   'P 1'
#
loop_
_entity.id
_entity.type
_entity.pdbx_description
1 polymer ?
#
loop_
_entity_poly.entity_id
_entity_poly.type
_entity_poly.pdbx_seq_one_letter_code
_entity_poly.pdbx_strand_id
1 'polypeptide(L)'
;KRQVASFAPPSAIQTLYGPIKTFMNRFSDSININYKRKGISSTSVCPGYTVTEFHSASGTQEQMDKVPAFMKLTAERVAREGLDAMFAGKRLSIPSKRYKVLVFLMTYFSFLINIFSNALTGGRYEKK
;
A
#
# COMPACT_ATOMS: atom_id res chain seq x y z
N LYS A 1 13.32 10.03 11.62
CA LYS A 1 11.94 10.00 11.07
C LYS A 1 11.94 9.03 9.89
N ARG A 2 11.48 7.78 10.11
CA ARG A 2 11.43 6.79 9.04
C ARG A 2 10.22 7.11 8.15
N GLN A 3 10.48 7.29 6.87
CA GLN A 3 9.43 7.38 5.87
C GLN A 3 8.83 5.99 5.71
N VAL A 4 7.53 5.86 5.98
CA VAL A 4 6.78 4.69 5.55
C VAL A 4 6.66 4.81 4.04
N ALA A 5 7.43 4.01 3.32
CA ALA A 5 7.36 3.96 1.87
C ALA A 5 5.98 3.41 1.45
N SER A 6 5.46 3.92 0.36
CA SER A 6 4.27 3.34 -0.27
C SER A 6 4.55 1.89 -0.66
N PHE A 7 3.60 1.00 -0.40
CA PHE A 7 3.72 -0.46 -0.59
C PHE A 7 3.56 -0.94 -2.04
N ALA A 8 3.69 -0.07 -3.01
CA ALA A 8 3.76 -0.51 -4.39
C ALA A 8 5.20 -0.96 -4.69
N PRO A 9 5.44 -2.23 -5.05
CA PRO A 9 6.75 -2.65 -5.50
C PRO A 9 7.13 -1.83 -6.74
N PRO A 10 8.41 -1.45 -6.87
CA PRO A 10 8.86 -0.73 -8.04
C PRO A 10 8.62 -1.60 -9.29
N SER A 11 7.67 -1.20 -10.12
CA SER A 11 7.44 -1.81 -11.41
C SER A 11 7.71 -0.76 -12.49
N ALA A 12 8.35 -1.17 -13.58
CA ALA A 12 8.67 -0.28 -14.69
C ALA A 12 7.42 0.39 -15.32
N ILE A 13 6.25 -0.20 -15.11
CA ILE A 13 4.97 0.26 -15.68
C ILE A 13 4.29 1.31 -14.77
N GLN A 14 4.73 1.46 -13.52
CA GLN A 14 4.04 2.29 -12.51
C GLN A 14 4.95 3.33 -11.85
N THR A 15 5.81 3.96 -12.63
CA THR A 15 6.79 4.93 -12.13
C THR A 15 6.16 6.06 -11.30
N LEU A 16 4.94 6.47 -11.62
CA LEU A 16 4.24 7.54 -10.91
C LEU A 16 3.28 7.05 -9.82
N TYR A 17 2.83 5.80 -9.87
CA TYR A 17 1.82 5.29 -8.94
C TYR A 17 2.30 5.33 -7.49
N GLY A 18 3.47 4.79 -7.20
CA GLY A 18 4.06 4.80 -5.86
C GLY A 18 4.26 6.21 -5.30
N PRO A 19 4.93 7.12 -6.04
CA PRO A 19 5.09 8.52 -5.64
C PRO A 19 3.76 9.22 -5.37
N ILE A 20 2.74 9.07 -6.24
CA ILE A 20 1.42 9.68 -6.05
C ILE A 20 0.75 9.14 -4.78
N LYS A 21 0.77 7.83 -4.54
CA LYS A 21 0.18 7.25 -3.33
C LYS A 21 0.92 7.69 -2.06
N THR A 22 2.23 7.85 -2.13
CA THR A 22 3.02 8.40 -1.02
C THR A 22 2.66 9.86 -0.75
N PHE A 23 2.49 10.65 -1.80
CA PHE A 23 2.02 12.03 -1.67
C PHE A 23 0.66 12.09 -0.98
N MET A 24 -0.31 11.29 -1.39
CA MET A 24 -1.64 11.25 -0.77
C MET A 24 -1.57 10.90 0.72
N ASN A 25 -0.73 9.93 1.10
CA ASN A 25 -0.54 9.58 2.51
C ASN A 25 0.05 10.75 3.31
N ARG A 26 1.04 11.47 2.75
CA ARG A 26 1.65 12.63 3.40
C ARG A 26 0.69 13.82 3.47
N PHE A 27 -0.12 14.02 2.45
CA PHE A 27 -1.17 15.04 2.46
C PHE A 27 -2.19 14.75 3.58
N SER A 28 -2.66 13.51 3.71
CA SER A 28 -3.53 13.07 4.80
C SER A 28 -2.89 13.31 6.19
N ASP A 29 -1.61 12.99 6.35
CA ASP A 29 -0.87 13.27 7.58
C ASP A 29 -0.83 14.77 7.89
N SER A 30 -0.63 15.61 6.88
CA SER A 30 -0.59 17.07 7.04
C SER A 30 -1.95 17.62 7.50
N ILE A 31 -3.07 17.09 6.97
CA ILE A 31 -4.41 17.44 7.45
C ILE A 31 -4.54 17.13 8.94
N ASN A 32 -4.14 15.93 9.36
CA ASN A 32 -4.21 15.54 10.77
C ASN A 32 -3.35 16.44 11.67
N ILE A 33 -2.13 16.78 11.24
CA ILE A 33 -1.22 17.63 12.03
C ILE A 33 -1.82 19.03 12.24
N ASN A 34 -2.39 19.61 11.19
CA ASN A 34 -2.82 21.00 11.21
C ASN A 34 -4.26 21.21 11.71
N TYR A 35 -5.14 20.23 11.52
CA TYR A 35 -6.57 20.41 11.69
C TYR A 35 -7.25 19.49 12.68
N LYS A 36 -6.58 18.44 13.20
CA LYS A 36 -7.20 17.49 14.14
C LYS A 36 -7.76 18.19 15.39
N ARG A 37 -7.05 19.22 15.90
CA ARG A 37 -7.54 20.01 17.04
C ARG A 37 -8.80 20.85 16.72
N LYS A 38 -9.10 21.05 15.44
CA LYS A 38 -10.31 21.73 14.96
C LYS A 38 -11.44 20.75 14.62
N GLY A 39 -11.31 19.48 15.00
CA GLY A 39 -12.31 18.44 14.74
C GLY A 39 -12.25 17.84 13.32
N ILE A 40 -11.25 18.20 12.51
CA ILE A 40 -11.08 17.66 11.15
C ILE A 40 -9.99 16.58 11.19
N SER A 41 -10.32 15.39 10.71
CA SER A 41 -9.36 14.28 10.58
C SER A 41 -9.41 13.67 9.19
N SER A 42 -8.31 13.05 8.81
CA SER A 42 -8.17 12.32 7.55
C SER A 42 -7.57 10.94 7.82
N THR A 43 -8.08 9.93 7.15
CA THR A 43 -7.58 8.55 7.27
C THR A 43 -7.18 8.03 5.91
N SER A 44 -5.91 7.70 5.75
CA SER A 44 -5.43 6.99 4.55
C SER A 44 -5.76 5.52 4.67
N VAL A 45 -6.50 4.98 3.71
CA VAL A 45 -6.78 3.55 3.59
C VAL A 45 -5.82 2.95 2.57
N CYS A 46 -4.94 2.05 3.02
CA CYS A 46 -3.93 1.39 2.20
C CYS A 46 -4.24 -0.12 2.11
N PRO A 47 -5.17 -0.51 1.23
CA PRO A 47 -5.53 -1.92 1.07
C PRO A 47 -4.42 -2.69 0.35
N GLY A 48 -4.37 -4.01 0.60
CA GLY A 48 -3.66 -4.93 -0.27
C GLY A 48 -4.47 -5.27 -1.53
N TYR A 49 -4.22 -6.44 -2.09
CA TYR A 49 -4.95 -6.92 -3.25
C TYR A 49 -6.45 -7.03 -2.96
N THR A 50 -7.24 -6.18 -3.60
CA THR A 50 -8.68 -6.08 -3.37
C THR A 50 -9.41 -6.49 -4.63
N VAL A 51 -10.34 -7.42 -4.52
CA VAL A 51 -11.17 -7.87 -5.65
C VAL A 51 -12.16 -6.76 -5.98
N THR A 52 -11.97 -6.15 -7.14
CA THR A 52 -12.83 -5.07 -7.68
C THR A 52 -12.80 -5.14 -9.21
N GLU A 53 -13.70 -4.46 -9.85
CA GLU A 53 -13.73 -4.31 -11.31
C GLU A 53 -12.54 -3.50 -11.87
N PHE A 54 -11.78 -2.84 -10.99
CA PHE A 54 -10.61 -2.06 -11.40
C PHE A 54 -9.58 -2.90 -12.16
N HIS A 55 -9.38 -4.15 -11.77
CA HIS A 55 -8.38 -5.02 -12.39
C HIS A 55 -8.78 -5.43 -13.80
N SER A 56 -10.08 -5.71 -14.04
CA SER A 56 -10.58 -5.98 -15.39
C SER A 56 -10.56 -4.73 -16.27
N ALA A 57 -10.96 -3.57 -15.72
CA ALA A 57 -10.98 -2.31 -16.44
C ALA A 57 -9.56 -1.79 -16.77
N SER A 58 -8.56 -2.06 -15.92
CA SER A 58 -7.17 -1.63 -16.12
C SER A 58 -6.29 -2.62 -16.88
N GLY A 59 -6.84 -3.77 -17.31
CA GLY A 59 -6.09 -4.83 -17.99
C GLY A 59 -5.10 -5.57 -17.10
N THR A 60 -5.24 -5.49 -15.76
CA THR A 60 -4.36 -6.14 -14.78
C THR A 60 -4.97 -7.40 -14.18
N GLN A 61 -6.03 -7.95 -14.78
CA GLN A 61 -6.74 -9.12 -14.26
C GLN A 61 -5.84 -10.36 -14.14
N GLU A 62 -5.01 -10.63 -15.14
CA GLU A 62 -4.06 -11.77 -15.09
C GLU A 62 -3.10 -11.70 -13.89
N GLN A 63 -2.67 -10.50 -13.53
CA GLN A 63 -1.81 -10.31 -12.36
C GLN A 63 -2.59 -10.58 -11.07
N MET A 64 -3.86 -10.15 -11.04
CA MET A 64 -4.74 -10.40 -9.91
C MET A 64 -5.05 -11.89 -9.75
N ASP A 65 -5.20 -12.62 -10.85
CA ASP A 65 -5.50 -14.07 -10.82
C ASP A 65 -4.34 -14.88 -10.22
N LYS A 66 -3.10 -14.44 -10.43
CA LYS A 66 -1.89 -15.05 -9.86
C LYS A 66 -1.74 -14.83 -8.35
N VAL A 67 -2.48 -13.88 -7.78
CA VAL A 67 -2.43 -13.60 -6.33
C VAL A 67 -3.15 -14.72 -5.58
N PRO A 68 -2.51 -15.34 -4.56
CA PRO A 68 -3.15 -16.37 -3.75
C PRO A 68 -4.45 -15.86 -3.10
N ALA A 69 -5.47 -16.72 -3.05
CA ALA A 69 -6.79 -16.36 -2.53
C ALA A 69 -6.74 -15.80 -1.09
N PHE A 70 -5.84 -16.31 -0.25
CA PHE A 70 -5.69 -15.84 1.12
C PHE A 70 -5.16 -14.40 1.24
N MET A 71 -4.57 -13.85 0.19
CA MET A 71 -4.12 -12.46 0.12
C MET A 71 -5.19 -11.54 -0.48
N LYS A 72 -6.21 -12.06 -1.12
CA LYS A 72 -7.28 -11.25 -1.71
C LYS A 72 -8.23 -10.75 -0.62
N LEU A 73 -8.62 -9.49 -0.72
CA LEU A 73 -9.60 -8.85 0.16
C LEU A 73 -10.85 -8.52 -0.65
N THR A 74 -12.01 -8.53 0.00
CA THR A 74 -13.24 -8.00 -0.60
C THR A 74 -13.30 -6.48 -0.44
N ALA A 75 -13.91 -5.79 -1.39
CA ALA A 75 -14.11 -4.35 -1.33
C ALA A 75 -14.91 -3.95 -0.09
N GLU A 76 -15.94 -4.72 0.27
CA GLU A 76 -16.75 -4.50 1.48
C GLU A 76 -15.88 -4.51 2.74
N ARG A 77 -15.00 -5.50 2.90
CA ARG A 77 -14.10 -5.59 4.05
C ARG A 77 -13.17 -4.39 4.13
N VAL A 78 -12.59 -3.98 3.01
CA VAL A 78 -11.70 -2.82 2.94
C VAL A 78 -12.45 -1.54 3.34
N ALA A 79 -13.67 -1.35 2.84
CA ALA A 79 -14.51 -0.21 3.18
C ALA A 79 -14.87 -0.20 4.67
N ARG A 80 -15.30 -1.32 5.23
CA ARG A 80 -15.65 -1.45 6.65
C ARG A 80 -14.46 -1.14 7.55
N GLU A 81 -13.33 -1.82 7.36
CA GLU A 81 -12.12 -1.59 8.17
C GLU A 81 -11.58 -0.14 8.00
N GLY A 82 -11.76 0.45 6.82
CA GLY A 82 -11.42 1.85 6.56
C GLY A 82 -12.30 2.83 7.34
N LEU A 83 -13.62 2.63 7.33
CA LEU A 83 -14.57 3.43 8.09
C LEU A 83 -14.35 3.29 9.60
N ASP A 84 -14.16 2.07 10.10
CA ASP A 84 -13.86 1.82 11.52
C ASP A 84 -12.59 2.57 11.96
N ALA A 85 -11.56 2.58 11.11
CA ALA A 85 -10.34 3.30 11.37
C ALA A 85 -10.57 4.83 11.38
N MET A 86 -11.40 5.33 10.47
CA MET A 86 -11.76 6.74 10.40
C MET A 86 -12.52 7.18 11.66
N PHE A 87 -13.53 6.44 12.07
CA PHE A 87 -14.30 6.73 13.29
C PHE A 87 -13.44 6.60 14.56
N ALA A 88 -12.47 5.70 14.56
CA ALA A 88 -11.48 5.58 15.65
C ALA A 88 -10.38 6.66 15.61
N GLY A 89 -10.44 7.63 14.69
CA GLY A 89 -9.46 8.72 14.56
C GLY A 89 -8.06 8.26 14.17
N LYS A 90 -7.92 7.10 13.51
CA LYS A 90 -6.64 6.58 13.05
C LYS A 90 -6.21 7.30 11.77
N ARG A 91 -4.94 7.66 11.68
CA ARG A 91 -4.37 8.32 10.50
C ARG A 91 -4.18 7.38 9.31
N LEU A 92 -3.93 6.10 9.59
CA LEU A 92 -3.65 5.08 8.59
C LEU A 92 -4.44 3.81 8.89
N SER A 93 -5.11 3.27 7.90
CA SER A 93 -5.76 1.97 7.93
C SER A 93 -5.11 1.04 6.92
N ILE A 94 -4.61 -0.09 7.40
CA ILE A 94 -4.15 -1.20 6.56
C ILE A 94 -5.12 -2.35 6.83
N PRO A 95 -6.09 -2.58 5.94
CA PRO A 95 -7.05 -3.66 6.11
C PRO A 95 -6.37 -5.02 6.17
N SER A 96 -6.85 -5.89 7.06
CA SER A 96 -6.32 -7.23 7.34
C SER A 96 -5.04 -7.26 8.19
N LYS A 97 -5.07 -8.13 9.21
CA LYS A 97 -3.91 -8.38 10.09
C LYS A 97 -2.69 -8.91 9.31
N ARG A 98 -2.92 -9.71 8.27
CA ARG A 98 -1.86 -10.28 7.42
C ARG A 98 -1.07 -9.18 6.70
N TYR A 99 -1.79 -8.19 6.14
CA TYR A 99 -1.14 -7.05 5.49
C TYR A 99 -0.42 -6.15 6.51
N LYS A 100 -0.94 -5.99 7.71
CA LYS A 100 -0.22 -5.25 8.77
C LYS A 100 1.11 -5.89 9.11
N VAL A 101 1.13 -7.23 9.24
CA VAL A 101 2.37 -7.99 9.48
C VAL A 101 3.32 -7.86 8.29
N LEU A 102 2.82 -8.03 7.07
CA LEU A 102 3.63 -7.90 5.85
C LEU A 102 4.27 -6.52 5.76
N VAL A 103 3.46 -5.47 5.97
CA VAL A 103 3.91 -4.08 5.99
C VAL A 103 4.99 -3.86 7.05
N PHE A 104 4.77 -4.37 8.25
CA PHE A 104 5.75 -4.31 9.34
C PHE A 104 7.07 -4.96 8.93
N LEU A 105 7.02 -6.19 8.42
CA LEU A 105 8.20 -6.91 7.94
C LEU A 105 8.91 -6.13 6.82
N MET A 106 8.19 -5.65 5.81
CA MET A 106 8.78 -4.86 4.73
C MET A 106 9.42 -3.57 5.22
N THR A 107 8.84 -2.92 6.22
CA THR A 107 9.37 -1.66 6.76
C THR A 107 10.65 -1.87 7.57
N TYR A 108 10.69 -2.89 8.41
CA TYR A 108 11.81 -3.13 9.31
C TYR A 108 12.92 -4.02 8.70
N PHE A 109 12.56 -4.86 7.73
CA PHE A 109 13.45 -5.77 7.02
C PHE A 109 13.64 -5.40 5.54
N SER A 110 13.47 -4.12 5.19
CA SER A 110 13.67 -3.62 3.81
C SER A 110 15.05 -3.96 3.24
N PHE A 111 16.06 -4.06 4.11
CA PHE A 111 17.39 -4.55 3.77
C PHE A 111 17.36 -5.99 3.20
N LEU A 112 16.60 -6.90 3.82
CA LEU A 112 16.45 -8.27 3.33
C LEU A 112 15.73 -8.33 1.99
N ILE A 113 14.74 -7.45 1.78
CA ILE A 113 14.00 -7.36 0.52
C ILE A 113 14.90 -6.90 -0.61
N ASN A 114 15.79 -5.93 -0.35
CA ASN A 114 16.76 -5.48 -1.34
C ASN A 114 17.75 -6.58 -1.74
N ILE A 115 18.19 -7.40 -0.79
CA ILE A 115 19.04 -8.57 -1.07
C ILE A 115 18.26 -9.59 -1.91
N PHE A 116 17.03 -9.92 -1.53
CA PHE A 116 16.19 -10.88 -2.25
C PHE A 116 15.78 -10.35 -3.64
N SER A 117 15.46 -9.08 -3.75
CA SER A 117 15.12 -8.44 -5.04
C SER A 117 16.31 -8.49 -6.01
N ASN A 118 17.51 -8.20 -5.53
CA ASN A 118 18.72 -8.30 -6.35
C ASN A 118 19.04 -9.75 -6.77
N ALA A 119 18.71 -10.72 -5.91
CA ALA A 119 18.88 -12.13 -6.23
C ALA A 119 17.83 -12.65 -7.23
N LEU A 120 16.59 -12.14 -7.18
CA LEU A 120 15.48 -12.55 -8.05
C LEU A 120 15.44 -11.80 -9.38
N THR A 121 15.91 -10.55 -9.41
CA THR A 121 15.96 -9.73 -10.62
C THR A 121 17.27 -9.86 -11.39
N GLY A 122 18.09 -10.88 -11.09
CA GLY A 122 19.34 -11.22 -11.77
C GLY A 122 19.75 -10.23 -12.86
N GLY A 123 20.50 -9.20 -12.49
CA GLY A 123 21.36 -8.42 -13.37
C GLY A 123 20.77 -7.87 -14.69
N ARG A 124 19.62 -7.20 -14.68
CA ARG A 124 19.11 -6.49 -15.87
C ARG A 124 19.74 -5.11 -16.11
N TYR A 125 20.91 -4.89 -15.61
CA TYR A 125 21.75 -3.82 -16.11
C TYR A 125 22.87 -4.45 -16.93
N GLU A 126 22.61 -4.66 -18.21
CA GLU A 126 23.70 -4.84 -19.17
C GLU A 126 24.61 -3.61 -19.07
N LYS A 127 25.84 -3.85 -18.67
CA LYS A 127 26.93 -2.90 -18.89
C LYS A 127 27.05 -2.68 -20.39
N LYS A 128 26.76 -1.48 -20.89
CA LYS A 128 27.39 -0.98 -22.10
C LYS A 128 28.81 -0.57 -21.78
#